data_896b482452ee38557505dc68712f62e0
#
_entry.id   896b482452ee38557505dc68712f62e0
#
_cell.length_a   1.000
_cell.length_b   1.000
_cell.length_c   1.000
_cell.angle_alpha   90.00
_cell.angle_beta   90.00
_cell.angle_gamma   90.00
#
_symmetry.space_group_name_H-M   'P 1'
#
loop_
_entity.id
_entity.type
_entity.pdbx_description
1 polymer ?
#
loop_
_entity_poly.entity_id
_entity_poly.type
_entity_poly.pdbx_seq_one_letter_code
_entity_poly.pdbx_strand_id
1 'polypeptide(L)'
;MAAVPCTITCFIAAVIVVAMIIMAIMVQYDPHITSYKDQLPKDVQASYEKIVAERSRIYFTGYLIGFVLSVFLIIFNVNVMKRKMPVSAMVCFAVVISTLVNYFYYMLSPKTTMLVTLLKTDEQREDWAKMYKSMQYYYHASFALGAVAVGVFAYAFRGNCA
;
A
#
# COMPACT_ATOMS: atom_id res chain seq x y z
N MET A 1 -16.59 15.29 -28.56
CA MET A 1 -15.71 15.35 -27.36
C MET A 1 -14.28 15.27 -27.87
N ALA A 2 -13.46 16.32 -27.66
CA ALA A 2 -12.06 16.32 -28.06
C ALA A 2 -11.33 15.19 -27.29
N ALA A 3 -10.67 14.29 -28.02
CA ALA A 3 -9.84 13.25 -27.39
C ALA A 3 -8.69 13.94 -26.63
N VAL A 4 -8.67 13.78 -25.32
CA VAL A 4 -7.54 14.25 -24.53
C VAL A 4 -6.31 13.49 -25.03
N PRO A 5 -5.25 14.18 -25.45
CA PRO A 5 -4.08 13.51 -25.99
C PRO A 5 -3.49 12.57 -24.92
N CYS A 6 -3.15 11.36 -25.32
CA CYS A 6 -2.59 10.30 -24.49
C CYS A 6 -1.45 10.79 -23.57
N THR A 7 -0.60 11.66 -24.09
CA THR A 7 0.51 12.28 -23.35
C THR A 7 0.06 13.01 -22.09
N ILE A 8 -1.05 13.77 -22.16
CA ILE A 8 -1.57 14.51 -21.01
C ILE A 8 -2.12 13.53 -19.95
N THR A 9 -2.85 12.50 -20.37
CA THR A 9 -3.40 11.49 -19.44
C THR A 9 -2.30 10.71 -18.73
N CYS A 10 -1.25 10.31 -19.47
CA CYS A 10 -0.09 9.63 -18.88
C CYS A 10 0.68 10.56 -17.91
N PHE A 11 0.79 11.84 -18.23
CA PHE A 11 1.42 12.83 -17.36
C PHE A 11 0.63 13.00 -16.05
N ILE A 12 -0.69 13.13 -16.13
CA ILE A 12 -1.57 13.21 -14.95
C ILE A 12 -1.42 11.97 -14.09
N ALA A 13 -1.42 10.78 -14.68
CA ALA A 13 -1.23 9.54 -13.95
C ALA A 13 0.13 9.48 -13.25
N ALA A 14 1.20 9.92 -13.92
CA ALA A 14 2.54 9.98 -13.33
C ALA A 14 2.59 10.94 -12.12
N VAL A 15 1.96 12.11 -12.23
CA VAL A 15 1.87 13.06 -11.09
C VAL A 15 1.12 12.45 -9.91
N ILE A 16 0.03 11.71 -10.15
CA ILE A 16 -0.71 11.04 -9.07
C ILE A 16 0.13 9.93 -8.42
N VAL A 17 0.90 9.16 -9.19
CA VAL A 17 1.82 8.15 -8.65
C VAL A 17 2.91 8.81 -7.79
N VAL A 18 3.49 9.92 -8.24
CA VAL A 18 4.47 10.68 -7.45
C VAL A 18 3.84 11.17 -6.14
N ALA A 19 2.62 11.72 -6.18
CA ALA A 19 1.90 12.14 -4.98
C ALA A 19 1.64 10.97 -4.02
N MET A 20 1.26 9.80 -4.54
CA MET A 20 1.10 8.57 -3.76
C MET A 20 2.41 8.17 -3.04
N ILE A 21 3.54 8.21 -3.74
CA ILE A 21 4.86 7.90 -3.18
C ILE A 21 5.23 8.91 -2.09
N ILE A 22 5.01 10.21 -2.35
CA ILE A 22 5.26 11.26 -1.35
C ILE A 22 4.44 11.03 -0.09
N MET A 23 3.14 10.72 -0.21
CA MET A 23 2.29 10.42 0.95
C MET A 23 2.78 9.20 1.72
N ALA A 24 3.24 8.16 1.03
CA ALA A 24 3.81 6.97 1.68
C ALA A 24 5.12 7.27 2.43
N ILE A 25 5.94 8.19 1.92
CA ILE A 25 7.19 8.62 2.56
C ILE A 25 6.91 9.55 3.74
N MET A 26 5.90 10.43 3.66
CA MET A 26 5.56 11.41 4.70
C MET A 26 5.20 10.75 6.05
N VAL A 27 4.74 9.51 6.06
CA VAL A 27 4.56 8.71 7.29
C VAL A 27 5.82 8.71 8.16
N GLN A 28 7.01 8.65 7.55
CA GLN A 28 8.29 8.58 8.27
C GLN A 28 8.70 9.93 8.91
N TYR A 29 8.08 11.02 8.49
CA TYR A 29 8.39 12.38 8.96
C TYR A 29 7.28 12.96 9.85
N ASP A 30 6.18 12.26 10.04
CA ASP A 30 5.09 12.72 10.91
C ASP A 30 5.56 12.75 12.38
N PRO A 31 5.49 13.91 13.06
CA PRO A 31 5.96 14.05 14.45
C PRO A 31 5.25 13.08 15.42
N HIS A 32 3.95 12.80 15.19
CA HIS A 32 3.20 11.87 16.04
C HIS A 32 3.67 10.44 15.90
N ILE A 33 4.24 10.07 14.75
CA ILE A 33 4.76 8.72 14.48
C ILE A 33 6.19 8.60 14.93
N THR A 34 7.04 9.58 14.61
CA THR A 34 8.48 9.53 14.89
C THR A 34 8.79 9.67 16.38
N SER A 35 8.08 10.57 17.08
CA SER A 35 8.32 10.79 18.52
C SER A 35 7.60 9.78 19.42
N TYR A 36 6.63 9.05 18.90
CA TYR A 36 5.80 8.14 19.71
C TYR A 36 6.64 7.09 20.45
N LYS A 37 7.63 6.49 19.77
CA LYS A 37 8.52 5.50 20.38
C LYS A 37 9.25 6.07 21.61
N ASP A 38 9.73 7.31 21.53
CA ASP A 38 10.52 7.95 22.61
C ASP A 38 9.65 8.33 23.81
N GLN A 39 8.34 8.48 23.60
CA GLN A 39 7.37 8.76 24.66
C GLN A 39 6.96 7.50 25.42
N LEU A 40 7.21 6.31 24.88
CA LEU A 40 6.90 5.04 25.54
C LEU A 40 7.87 4.71 26.68
N PRO A 41 7.39 4.08 27.75
CA PRO A 41 8.25 3.50 28.76
C PRO A 41 9.25 2.50 28.17
N LYS A 42 10.46 2.44 28.72
CA LYS A 42 11.55 1.59 28.19
C LYS A 42 11.21 0.11 28.11
N ASP A 43 10.37 -0.39 29.01
CA ASP A 43 9.86 -1.77 29.01
C ASP A 43 8.92 -2.03 27.84
N VAL A 44 8.19 -1.01 27.37
CA VAL A 44 7.25 -1.10 26.24
C VAL A 44 7.95 -0.85 24.90
N GLN A 45 9.02 -0.05 24.86
CA GLN A 45 9.76 0.26 23.62
C GLN A 45 10.26 -0.99 22.90
N ALA A 46 10.87 -1.93 23.63
CA ALA A 46 11.35 -3.19 23.06
C ALA A 46 10.21 -4.04 22.46
N SER A 47 9.04 -4.01 23.10
CA SER A 47 7.85 -4.70 22.62
C SER A 47 7.29 -3.99 21.38
N TYR A 48 7.29 -2.66 21.36
CA TYR A 48 6.91 -1.85 20.21
C TYR A 48 7.74 -2.19 18.96
N GLU A 49 9.07 -2.25 19.09
CA GLU A 49 9.96 -2.61 17.98
C GLU A 49 9.64 -4.01 17.41
N LYS A 50 9.40 -4.99 18.29
CA LYS A 50 9.01 -6.34 17.87
C LYS A 50 7.69 -6.36 17.11
N ILE A 51 6.70 -5.58 17.59
CA ILE A 51 5.40 -5.45 16.94
C ILE A 51 5.57 -4.80 15.56
N VAL A 52 6.33 -3.72 15.44
CA VAL A 52 6.60 -3.06 14.16
C VAL A 52 7.29 -4.00 13.18
N ALA A 53 8.32 -4.72 13.62
CA ALA A 53 9.03 -5.71 12.80
C ALA A 53 8.10 -6.86 12.33
N GLU A 54 7.23 -7.37 13.22
CA GLU A 54 6.23 -8.38 12.86
C GLU A 54 5.26 -7.87 11.80
N ARG A 55 4.72 -6.66 11.97
CA ARG A 55 3.78 -6.05 11.01
C ARG A 55 4.43 -5.82 9.66
N SER A 56 5.64 -5.29 9.66
CA SER A 56 6.44 -5.08 8.45
C SER A 56 6.68 -6.40 7.72
N ARG A 57 7.08 -7.46 8.43
CA ARG A 57 7.29 -8.78 7.85
C ARG A 57 6.01 -9.33 7.21
N ILE A 58 4.86 -9.28 7.90
CA ILE A 58 3.57 -9.72 7.36
C ILE A 58 3.25 -8.95 6.08
N TYR A 59 3.42 -7.63 6.10
CA TYR A 59 3.14 -6.76 4.96
C TYR A 59 3.99 -7.11 3.73
N PHE A 60 5.30 -7.22 3.88
CA PHE A 60 6.17 -7.58 2.77
C PHE A 60 5.95 -9.01 2.27
N THR A 61 5.66 -9.95 3.17
CA THR A 61 5.32 -11.33 2.79
C THR A 61 4.05 -11.38 1.95
N GLY A 62 3.02 -10.60 2.32
CA GLY A 62 1.78 -10.49 1.54
C GLY A 62 2.01 -9.97 0.12
N TYR A 63 2.84 -8.94 -0.04
CA TYR A 63 3.22 -8.45 -1.37
C TYR A 63 4.00 -9.46 -2.19
N LEU A 64 4.95 -10.16 -1.57
CA LEU A 64 5.73 -11.18 -2.26
C LEU A 64 4.84 -12.31 -2.78
N ILE A 65 3.93 -12.82 -1.94
CA ILE A 65 2.98 -13.86 -2.33
C ILE A 65 2.08 -13.35 -3.46
N GLY A 66 1.55 -12.14 -3.34
CA GLY A 66 0.69 -11.53 -4.36
C GLY A 66 1.41 -11.32 -5.69
N PHE A 67 2.68 -10.90 -5.65
CA PHE A 67 3.49 -10.74 -6.85
C PHE A 67 3.74 -12.08 -7.54
N VAL A 68 4.16 -13.10 -6.81
CA VAL A 68 4.40 -14.44 -7.36
C VAL A 68 3.12 -15.00 -7.98
N LEU A 69 1.98 -14.87 -7.28
CA LEU A 69 0.69 -15.29 -7.78
C LEU A 69 0.30 -14.54 -9.07
N SER A 70 0.52 -13.23 -9.12
CA SER A 70 0.20 -12.43 -10.30
C SER A 70 1.03 -12.84 -11.52
N VAL A 71 2.32 -13.10 -11.34
CA VAL A 71 3.20 -13.60 -12.41
C VAL A 71 2.73 -14.98 -12.91
N PHE A 72 2.39 -15.88 -11.99
CA PHE A 72 1.85 -17.19 -12.35
C PHE A 72 0.55 -17.07 -13.18
N LEU A 73 -0.38 -16.23 -12.75
CA LEU A 73 -1.64 -16.00 -13.46
C LEU A 73 -1.44 -15.36 -14.83
N ILE A 74 -0.46 -14.45 -14.98
CA ILE A 74 -0.11 -13.86 -16.29
C ILE A 74 0.42 -14.94 -17.22
N ILE A 75 1.39 -15.75 -16.77
CA ILE A 75 1.96 -16.85 -17.55
C ILE A 75 0.86 -17.83 -17.97
N PHE A 76 -0.03 -18.18 -17.06
CA PHE A 76 -1.17 -19.07 -17.36
C PHE A 76 -2.09 -18.49 -18.42
N ASN A 77 -2.48 -17.21 -18.31
CA ASN A 77 -3.34 -16.55 -19.30
C ASN A 77 -2.68 -16.48 -20.68
N VAL A 78 -1.38 -16.14 -20.75
CA VAL A 78 -0.70 -15.98 -22.03
C VAL A 78 -0.39 -17.33 -22.67
N ASN A 79 0.11 -18.31 -21.91
CA ASN A 79 0.60 -19.58 -22.47
C ASN A 79 -0.50 -20.64 -22.62
N VAL A 80 -1.41 -20.74 -21.64
CA VAL A 80 -2.46 -21.78 -21.63
C VAL A 80 -3.71 -21.27 -22.31
N MET A 81 -4.20 -20.09 -21.89
CA MET A 81 -5.42 -19.51 -22.46
C MET A 81 -5.19 -18.82 -23.81
N LYS A 82 -3.92 -18.71 -24.27
CA LYS A 82 -3.53 -18.05 -25.53
C LYS A 82 -4.08 -16.63 -25.69
N ARG A 83 -4.34 -15.94 -24.59
CA ARG A 83 -4.84 -14.55 -24.62
C ARG A 83 -3.66 -13.60 -24.87
N LYS A 84 -3.83 -12.72 -25.87
CA LYS A 84 -2.88 -11.62 -26.09
C LYS A 84 -3.14 -10.55 -25.01
N MET A 85 -2.18 -10.35 -24.12
CA MET A 85 -2.24 -9.28 -23.12
C MET A 85 -1.18 -8.22 -23.44
N PRO A 86 -1.55 -6.96 -23.65
CA PRO A 86 -0.55 -5.90 -23.77
C PRO A 86 0.20 -5.72 -22.45
N VAL A 87 1.43 -5.22 -22.54
CA VAL A 87 2.30 -5.04 -21.34
C VAL A 87 1.63 -4.20 -20.26
N SER A 88 0.93 -3.14 -20.66
CA SER A 88 0.17 -2.29 -19.72
C SER A 88 -0.87 -3.07 -18.92
N ALA A 89 -1.61 -3.97 -19.57
CA ALA A 89 -2.59 -4.82 -18.89
C ALA A 89 -1.91 -5.81 -17.93
N MET A 90 -0.74 -6.35 -18.30
CA MET A 90 0.04 -7.23 -17.40
C MET A 90 0.50 -6.49 -16.15
N VAL A 91 1.00 -5.25 -16.30
CA VAL A 91 1.43 -4.42 -15.17
C VAL A 91 0.24 -4.07 -14.26
N CYS A 92 -0.87 -3.59 -14.82
CA CYS A 92 -2.07 -3.29 -14.04
C CYS A 92 -2.59 -4.54 -13.31
N PHE A 93 -2.61 -5.69 -13.96
CA PHE A 93 -3.04 -6.95 -13.37
C PHE A 93 -2.12 -7.36 -12.19
N ALA A 94 -0.80 -7.25 -12.39
CA ALA A 94 0.17 -7.56 -11.35
C ALA A 94 0.00 -6.66 -10.12
N VAL A 95 -0.17 -5.35 -10.33
CA VAL A 95 -0.38 -4.38 -9.23
C VAL A 95 -1.67 -4.69 -8.47
N VAL A 96 -2.78 -4.88 -9.17
CA VAL A 96 -4.09 -5.15 -8.55
C VAL A 96 -4.06 -6.45 -7.74
N ILE A 97 -3.58 -7.55 -8.33
CA ILE A 97 -3.52 -8.84 -7.64
C ILE A 97 -2.58 -8.78 -6.44
N SER A 98 -1.38 -8.19 -6.59
CA SER A 98 -0.43 -8.07 -5.49
C SER A 98 -1.01 -7.26 -4.32
N THR A 99 -1.71 -6.17 -4.60
CA THR A 99 -2.33 -5.31 -3.58
C THR A 99 -3.49 -6.02 -2.89
N LEU A 100 -4.37 -6.69 -3.64
CA LEU A 100 -5.49 -7.46 -3.06
C LEU A 100 -4.99 -8.59 -2.16
N VAL A 101 -4.04 -9.38 -2.65
CA VAL A 101 -3.46 -10.48 -1.86
C VAL A 101 -2.78 -9.96 -0.61
N ASN A 102 -1.99 -8.87 -0.73
CA ASN A 102 -1.37 -8.24 0.42
C ASN A 102 -2.39 -7.77 1.45
N TYR A 103 -3.47 -7.11 1.01
CA TYR A 103 -4.53 -6.64 1.90
C TYR A 103 -5.15 -7.79 2.69
N PHE A 104 -5.61 -8.85 2.00
CA PHE A 104 -6.22 -10.00 2.67
C PHE A 104 -5.23 -10.76 3.54
N TYR A 105 -4.00 -10.96 3.06
CA TYR A 105 -2.95 -11.61 3.83
C TYR A 105 -2.66 -10.84 5.12
N TYR A 106 -2.51 -9.51 5.04
CA TYR A 106 -2.28 -8.67 6.21
C TYR A 106 -3.45 -8.72 7.20
N MET A 107 -4.69 -8.68 6.71
CA MET A 107 -5.88 -8.70 7.57
C MET A 107 -6.09 -10.05 8.26
N LEU A 108 -5.87 -11.14 7.55
CA LEU A 108 -6.11 -12.50 8.04
C LEU A 108 -4.93 -13.09 8.82
N SER A 109 -3.72 -12.57 8.66
CA SER A 109 -2.54 -13.06 9.40
C SER A 109 -2.72 -12.86 10.90
N PRO A 110 -2.47 -13.90 11.71
CA PRO A 110 -2.50 -13.77 13.16
C PRO A 110 -1.44 -12.80 13.64
N LYS A 111 -1.79 -12.00 14.61
CA LYS A 111 -0.94 -10.98 15.21
C LYS A 111 -0.71 -11.34 16.67
N THR A 112 0.58 -11.49 17.06
CA THR A 112 0.94 -12.05 18.38
C THR A 112 0.55 -11.11 19.51
N THR A 113 0.78 -9.80 19.33
CA THR A 113 0.54 -8.81 20.39
C THR A 113 -0.06 -7.53 19.79
N MET A 114 -1.00 -6.93 20.49
CA MET A 114 -1.51 -5.60 20.21
C MET A 114 -0.87 -4.60 21.16
N LEU A 115 -0.23 -3.55 20.65
CA LEU A 115 0.44 -2.55 21.49
C LEU A 115 -0.48 -1.96 22.56
N VAL A 116 -1.74 -1.70 22.21
CA VAL A 116 -2.74 -1.12 23.13
C VAL A 116 -2.92 -1.91 24.41
N THR A 117 -2.68 -3.23 24.40
CA THR A 117 -2.80 -4.08 25.59
C THR A 117 -1.63 -3.92 26.56
N LEU A 118 -0.52 -3.34 26.11
CA LEU A 118 0.67 -3.08 26.90
C LEU A 118 0.67 -1.68 27.54
N LEU A 119 -0.22 -0.79 27.09
CA LEU A 119 -0.32 0.58 27.56
C LEU A 119 -1.09 0.63 28.88
N LYS A 120 -0.48 1.21 29.91
CA LYS A 120 -0.98 1.19 31.29
C LYS A 120 -1.83 2.44 31.62
N THR A 121 -1.48 3.60 30.99
CA THR A 121 -2.16 4.88 31.28
C THR A 121 -3.07 5.30 30.12
N ASP A 122 -4.08 6.11 30.44
CA ASP A 122 -5.01 6.64 29.44
C ASP A 122 -4.29 7.64 28.50
N GLU A 123 -3.31 8.38 29.00
CA GLU A 123 -2.48 9.28 28.22
C GLU A 123 -1.70 8.49 27.13
N GLN A 124 -1.05 7.38 27.49
CA GLN A 124 -0.38 6.51 26.52
C GLN A 124 -1.33 5.96 25.45
N ARG A 125 -2.56 5.63 25.81
CA ARG A 125 -3.60 5.16 24.87
C ARG A 125 -4.06 6.27 23.93
N GLU A 126 -4.19 7.49 24.44
CA GLU A 126 -4.56 8.66 23.64
C GLU A 126 -3.47 8.98 22.61
N ASP A 127 -2.21 9.00 23.02
CA ASP A 127 -1.09 9.26 22.12
C ASP A 127 -0.93 8.14 21.07
N TRP A 128 -1.16 6.87 21.46
CA TRP A 128 -1.25 5.78 20.51
C TRP A 128 -2.39 5.98 19.51
N ALA A 129 -3.56 6.43 19.97
CA ALA A 129 -4.70 6.68 19.08
C ALA A 129 -4.41 7.82 18.08
N LYS A 130 -3.72 8.89 18.52
CA LYS A 130 -3.28 9.99 17.65
C LYS A 130 -2.30 9.48 16.58
N MET A 131 -1.27 8.76 16.99
CA MET A 131 -0.30 8.15 16.09
C MET A 131 -0.97 7.20 15.10
N TYR A 132 -1.83 6.30 15.56
CA TYR A 132 -2.55 5.34 14.73
C TYR A 132 -3.47 6.04 13.70
N LYS A 133 -4.17 7.10 14.11
CA LYS A 133 -5.02 7.92 13.23
C LYS A 133 -4.20 8.59 12.13
N SER A 134 -3.03 9.11 12.46
CA SER A 134 -2.10 9.70 11.48
C SER A 134 -1.63 8.65 10.46
N MET A 135 -1.20 7.48 10.93
CA MET A 135 -0.83 6.36 10.06
C MET A 135 -1.98 5.92 9.14
N GLN A 136 -3.20 5.80 9.67
CA GLN A 136 -4.38 5.46 8.88
C GLN A 136 -4.63 6.49 7.77
N TYR A 137 -4.53 7.78 8.09
CA TYR A 137 -4.73 8.84 7.12
C TYR A 137 -3.76 8.70 5.93
N TYR A 138 -2.46 8.59 6.18
CA TYR A 138 -1.46 8.44 5.12
C TYR A 138 -1.66 7.16 4.32
N TYR A 139 -1.97 6.05 4.98
CA TYR A 139 -2.21 4.77 4.31
C TYR A 139 -3.42 4.84 3.37
N HIS A 140 -4.56 5.34 3.85
CA HIS A 140 -5.76 5.43 3.02
C HIS A 140 -5.62 6.47 1.91
N ALA A 141 -4.97 7.61 2.17
CA ALA A 141 -4.70 8.61 1.15
C ALA A 141 -3.79 8.07 0.04
N SER A 142 -2.69 7.38 0.39
CA SER A 142 -1.84 6.71 -0.59
C SER A 142 -2.59 5.68 -1.41
N PHE A 143 -3.42 4.86 -0.76
CA PHE A 143 -4.22 3.84 -1.44
C PHE A 143 -5.23 4.46 -2.41
N ALA A 144 -5.94 5.51 -1.97
CA ALA A 144 -6.90 6.23 -2.82
C ALA A 144 -6.22 6.85 -4.05
N LEU A 145 -5.07 7.53 -3.86
CA LEU A 145 -4.27 8.08 -4.96
C LEU A 145 -3.81 6.98 -5.93
N GLY A 146 -3.36 5.85 -5.42
CA GLY A 146 -2.97 4.70 -6.24
C GLY A 146 -4.13 4.16 -7.08
N ALA A 147 -5.31 4.02 -6.48
CA ALA A 147 -6.53 3.58 -7.21
C ALA A 147 -6.92 4.56 -8.32
N VAL A 148 -6.86 5.87 -8.05
CA VAL A 148 -7.09 6.92 -9.05
C VAL A 148 -6.06 6.84 -10.16
N ALA A 149 -4.76 6.68 -9.84
CA ALA A 149 -3.71 6.54 -10.83
C ALA A 149 -3.96 5.36 -11.77
N VAL A 150 -4.32 4.20 -11.22
CA VAL A 150 -4.67 3.00 -12.03
C VAL A 150 -5.85 3.28 -12.95
N GLY A 151 -6.89 3.96 -12.46
CA GLY A 151 -8.05 4.34 -13.27
C GLY A 151 -7.68 5.27 -14.43
N VAL A 152 -6.84 6.28 -14.17
CA VAL A 152 -6.36 7.23 -15.20
C VAL A 152 -5.47 6.52 -16.22
N PHE A 153 -4.56 5.63 -15.79
CA PHE A 153 -3.76 4.81 -16.70
C PHE A 153 -4.65 3.90 -17.58
N ALA A 154 -5.59 3.19 -16.96
CA ALA A 154 -6.50 2.33 -17.70
C ALA A 154 -7.30 3.09 -18.76
N TYR A 155 -7.76 4.31 -18.44
CA TYR A 155 -8.42 5.20 -19.40
C TYR A 155 -7.49 5.63 -20.53
N ALA A 156 -6.24 6.01 -20.23
CA ALA A 156 -5.25 6.39 -21.23
C ALA A 156 -4.99 5.30 -22.25
N PHE A 157 -4.85 4.06 -21.79
CA PHE A 157 -4.58 2.91 -22.67
C PHE A 157 -5.81 2.36 -23.40
N ARG A 158 -7.02 2.73 -23.01
CA ARG A 158 -8.26 2.35 -23.72
C ARG A 158 -8.45 3.13 -25.01
N GLY A 159 -7.88 4.33 -25.12
CA GLY A 159 -8.01 5.20 -26.29
C GLY A 159 -6.68 5.41 -26.99
N ASN A 160 -6.36 4.66 -28.04
CA ASN A 160 -5.33 4.97 -29.05
C ASN A 160 -3.88 5.23 -28.55
N CYS A 161 -3.48 4.77 -27.37
CA CYS A 161 -2.08 4.77 -26.95
C CYS A 161 -1.36 3.45 -27.27
N ALA A 162 -1.86 2.72 -28.26
CA ALA A 162 -1.22 1.49 -28.78
C ALA A 162 -0.45 1.81 -30.05
#